data_09cd55e0be7baba9b15515ccc6eca2c9
#
_entry.id   09cd55e0be7baba9b15515ccc6eca2c9
#
_cell.length_a   1.000
_cell.length_b   1.000
_cell.length_c   1.000
_cell.angle_alpha   90.00
_cell.angle_beta   90.00
_cell.angle_gamma   90.00
#
_symmetry.space_group_name_H-M   'P 1'
#
loop_
_entity.id
_entity.type
_entity.pdbx_description
1 polymer ?
#
loop_
_entity_poly.entity_id
_entity_poly.type
_entity_poly.pdbx_seq_one_letter_code
_entity_poly.pdbx_strand_id
1 'polypeptide(L)'
;MKKILIVEDEGDMCLLLNILLDQPELTIDHVNTLSGAKTFLEKETPTLVLLDNRLPDGMGVDFIGYIKEKSPAVKIIMISGVDAAVSDLALEIGADTFLCKPFTKTQLQATVQQLLN
;
A
#
# COMPACT_ATOMS: atom_id res chain seq x y z
N MET A 1 0.38 10.20 -15.79
CA MET A 1 0.98 8.94 -15.27
C MET A 1 0.62 8.76 -13.80
N LYS A 2 0.21 7.57 -13.45
CA LYS A 2 -0.20 7.28 -12.08
C LYS A 2 0.98 6.72 -11.28
N LYS A 3 1.06 7.07 -10.02
CA LYS A 3 2.16 6.69 -9.15
C LYS A 3 1.66 5.79 -8.02
N ILE A 4 2.36 4.67 -7.81
CA ILE A 4 2.08 3.74 -6.72
C ILE A 4 3.26 3.75 -5.77
N LEU A 5 2.99 3.93 -4.49
CA LEU A 5 3.99 3.77 -3.43
C LEU A 5 3.79 2.42 -2.75
N ILE A 6 4.85 1.62 -2.71
CA ILE A 6 4.84 0.34 -1.99
C ILE A 6 5.60 0.53 -0.68
N VAL A 7 4.95 0.23 0.44
CA VAL A 7 5.55 0.28 1.77
C VAL A 7 5.65 -1.15 2.28
N GLU A 8 6.83 -1.75 2.12
CA GLU A 8 7.06 -3.17 2.39
C GLU A 8 8.54 -3.38 2.72
N ASP A 9 8.85 -4.14 3.77
CA ASP A 9 10.23 -4.40 4.18
C ASP A 9 10.82 -5.70 3.64
N GLU A 10 10.00 -6.61 3.12
CA GLU A 10 10.49 -7.85 2.53
C GLU A 10 10.91 -7.63 1.08
N GLY A 11 12.21 -7.80 0.80
CA GLY A 11 12.76 -7.58 -0.54
C GLY A 11 12.10 -8.44 -1.61
N ASP A 12 11.84 -9.70 -1.30
CA ASP A 12 11.21 -10.62 -2.24
C ASP A 12 9.78 -10.18 -2.59
N MET A 13 9.04 -9.71 -1.60
CA MET A 13 7.68 -9.21 -1.84
C MET A 13 7.71 -7.92 -2.66
N CYS A 14 8.66 -7.02 -2.39
CA CYS A 14 8.83 -5.79 -3.17
C CYS A 14 9.13 -6.10 -4.63
N LEU A 15 10.04 -7.05 -4.86
CA LEU A 15 10.38 -7.47 -6.22
C LEU A 15 9.17 -8.06 -6.93
N LEU A 16 8.43 -8.92 -6.25
CA LEU A 16 7.23 -9.53 -6.80
C LEU A 16 6.19 -8.48 -7.18
N LEU A 17 5.91 -7.54 -6.27
CA LEU A 17 4.95 -6.48 -6.52
C LEU A 17 5.37 -5.61 -7.72
N ASN A 18 6.66 -5.29 -7.83
CA ASN A 18 7.17 -4.52 -8.97
C ASN A 18 6.94 -5.27 -10.29
N ILE A 19 7.22 -6.56 -10.30
CA ILE A 19 7.03 -7.38 -11.50
C ILE A 19 5.54 -7.46 -11.88
N LEU A 20 4.68 -7.71 -10.90
CA LEU A 20 3.25 -7.90 -11.16
C LEU A 20 2.53 -6.61 -11.56
N LEU A 21 3.04 -5.46 -11.12
CA LEU A 21 2.43 -4.18 -11.38
C LEU A 21 3.10 -3.38 -12.50
N ASP A 22 4.12 -3.96 -13.14
CA ASP A 22 4.86 -3.27 -14.19
C ASP A 22 3.96 -2.99 -15.39
N GLN A 23 3.69 -1.70 -15.63
CA GLN A 23 2.88 -1.21 -16.75
C GLN A 23 3.44 0.14 -17.20
N PRO A 24 3.39 0.45 -18.51
CA PRO A 24 3.97 1.70 -19.01
C PRO A 24 3.43 2.98 -18.39
N GLU A 25 2.15 2.98 -18.01
CA GLU A 25 1.51 4.16 -17.44
C GLU A 25 1.62 4.27 -15.93
N LEU A 26 2.32 3.33 -15.28
CA LEU A 26 2.51 3.35 -13.83
C LEU A 26 3.96 3.63 -13.47
N THR A 27 4.15 4.51 -12.48
CA THR A 27 5.44 4.69 -11.83
C THR A 27 5.35 4.06 -10.45
N ILE A 28 6.28 3.17 -10.12
CA ILE A 28 6.27 2.44 -8.86
C ILE A 28 7.47 2.85 -8.04
N ASP A 29 7.22 3.39 -6.86
CA ASP A 29 8.25 3.70 -5.87
C ASP A 29 8.10 2.78 -4.68
N HIS A 30 9.18 2.54 -3.97
CA HIS A 30 9.22 1.61 -2.88
C HIS A 30 9.99 2.18 -1.69
N VAL A 31 9.43 2.02 -0.50
CA VAL A 31 10.12 2.31 0.77
C VAL A 31 9.92 1.11 1.69
N ASN A 32 10.82 0.92 2.64
CA ASN A 32 10.79 -0.25 3.51
C ASN A 32 10.48 0.06 4.98
N THR A 33 10.14 1.30 5.28
CA THR A 33 9.79 1.74 6.63
C THR A 33 8.67 2.77 6.59
N LEU A 34 8.00 2.97 7.72
CA LEU A 34 7.01 4.04 7.85
C LEU A 34 7.68 5.41 7.79
N SER A 35 8.87 5.52 8.34
CA SER A 35 9.66 6.76 8.26
C SER A 35 9.96 7.12 6.80
N GLY A 36 10.34 6.13 5.99
CA GLY A 36 10.57 6.34 4.56
C GLY A 36 9.31 6.75 3.83
N ALA A 37 8.17 6.15 4.18
CA ALA A 37 6.89 6.50 3.60
C ALA A 37 6.51 7.95 3.93
N LYS A 38 6.75 8.36 5.16
CA LYS A 38 6.46 9.72 5.60
C LYS A 38 7.28 10.74 4.82
N THR A 39 8.57 10.48 4.65
CA THR A 39 9.45 11.33 3.87
C THR A 39 8.98 11.42 2.41
N PHE A 40 8.59 10.30 1.83
CA PHE A 40 8.07 10.26 0.47
C PHE A 40 6.82 11.13 0.32
N LEU A 41 5.88 10.99 1.26
CA LEU A 41 4.61 11.72 1.21
C LEU A 41 4.77 13.23 1.43
N GLU A 42 5.86 13.66 2.04
CA GLU A 42 6.18 15.08 2.17
C GLU A 42 6.57 15.71 0.82
N LYS A 43 7.07 14.91 -0.11
CA LYS A 43 7.57 15.38 -1.39
C LYS A 43 6.64 15.07 -2.55
N GLU A 44 5.93 13.96 -2.50
CA GLU A 44 5.10 13.50 -3.60
C GLU A 44 3.78 12.95 -3.10
N THR A 45 2.76 13.01 -3.97
CA THR A 45 1.44 12.46 -3.67
C THR A 45 1.17 11.30 -4.63
N PRO A 46 1.23 10.05 -4.15
CA PRO A 46 0.91 8.91 -5.00
C PRO A 46 -0.60 8.81 -5.24
N THR A 47 -0.98 8.08 -6.27
CA THR A 47 -2.39 7.75 -6.51
C THR A 47 -2.84 6.66 -5.56
N LEU A 48 -1.95 5.71 -5.30
CA LEU A 48 -2.25 4.50 -4.53
C LEU A 48 -1.06 4.15 -3.65
N VAL A 49 -1.34 3.73 -2.42
CA VAL A 49 -0.33 3.18 -1.51
C VAL A 49 -0.68 1.73 -1.22
N LEU A 50 0.29 0.83 -1.45
CA LEU A 50 0.22 -0.54 -0.98
C LEU A 50 0.97 -0.59 0.34
N LEU A 51 0.26 -0.82 1.43
CA LEU A 51 0.79 -0.66 2.78
C LEU A 51 0.79 -1.99 3.52
N ASP A 52 1.99 -2.52 3.79
CA ASP A 52 2.12 -3.71 4.62
C ASP A 52 1.86 -3.34 6.08
N ASN A 53 1.31 -4.27 6.84
CA ASN A 53 0.99 -4.00 8.24
C ASN A 53 2.21 -4.11 9.15
N ARG A 54 3.11 -5.07 8.89
CA ARG A 54 4.27 -5.30 9.76
C ARG A 54 5.52 -4.69 9.16
N LEU A 55 6.00 -3.61 9.77
CA LEU A 55 7.17 -2.88 9.31
C LEU A 55 8.16 -2.73 10.46
N PRO A 56 9.46 -2.50 10.17
CA PRO A 56 10.46 -2.43 11.23
C PRO A 56 10.20 -1.37 12.29
N ASP A 57 9.57 -0.27 11.91
CA ASP A 57 9.34 0.87 12.81
C ASP A 57 7.88 1.09 13.17
N GLY A 58 7.03 0.08 12.96
CA GLY A 58 5.65 0.17 13.43
C GLY A 58 4.67 -0.65 12.60
N MET A 59 3.40 -0.46 12.91
CA MET A 59 2.31 -1.16 12.21
C MET A 59 1.73 -0.25 11.15
N GLY A 60 1.55 -0.79 9.94
CA GLY A 60 0.96 -0.02 8.84
C GLY A 60 -0.43 0.51 9.16
N VAL A 61 -1.23 -0.27 9.89
CA VAL A 61 -2.59 0.14 10.27
C VAL A 61 -2.58 1.45 11.06
N ASP A 62 -1.55 1.71 11.84
CA ASP A 62 -1.44 2.96 12.61
C ASP A 62 -1.03 4.16 11.74
N PHE A 63 -0.59 3.90 10.50
CA PHE A 63 -0.13 4.93 9.58
C PHE A 63 -1.22 5.42 8.63
N ILE A 64 -2.35 4.70 8.54
CA ILE A 64 -3.44 5.05 7.62
C ILE A 64 -3.96 6.45 7.88
N GLY A 65 -4.16 6.80 9.15
CA GLY A 65 -4.66 8.12 9.54
C GLY A 65 -3.75 9.23 9.06
N TYR A 66 -2.43 9.05 9.16
CA TYR A 66 -1.47 10.03 8.68
C TYR A 66 -1.60 10.25 7.16
N ILE A 67 -1.72 9.16 6.41
CA ILE A 67 -1.84 9.26 4.95
C ILE A 67 -3.11 10.02 4.58
N LYS A 68 -4.23 9.68 5.19
CA LYS A 68 -5.53 10.29 4.87
C LYS A 68 -5.59 11.75 5.28
N GLU A 69 -4.95 12.11 6.38
CA GLU A 69 -4.89 13.49 6.82
C GLU A 69 -4.04 14.33 5.87
N LYS A 70 -2.88 13.82 5.46
CA LYS A 70 -1.98 14.54 4.59
C LYS A 70 -2.46 14.58 3.14
N SER A 71 -3.04 13.50 2.66
CA SER A 71 -3.44 13.36 1.26
C SER A 71 -4.77 12.58 1.16
N PRO A 72 -5.90 13.26 1.42
CA PRO A 72 -7.20 12.57 1.49
C PRO A 72 -7.60 11.81 0.23
N ALA A 73 -7.09 12.21 -0.94
CA ALA A 73 -7.43 11.58 -2.21
C ALA A 73 -6.65 10.31 -2.50
N VAL A 74 -5.60 10.02 -1.73
CA VAL A 74 -4.78 8.82 -1.93
C VAL A 74 -5.57 7.58 -1.56
N LYS A 75 -5.54 6.57 -2.44
CA LYS A 75 -6.15 5.29 -2.15
C LYS A 75 -5.17 4.39 -1.41
N ILE A 76 -5.67 3.58 -0.50
CA ILE A 76 -4.82 2.70 0.32
C ILE A 76 -5.31 1.27 0.21
N ILE A 77 -4.40 0.36 -0.15
CA ILE A 77 -4.61 -1.08 -0.04
C ILE A 77 -3.75 -1.56 1.13
N MET A 78 -4.39 -2.03 2.19
CA MET A 78 -3.68 -2.66 3.30
C MET A 78 -3.35 -4.09 2.92
N ILE A 79 -2.09 -4.48 3.05
CA ILE A 79 -1.65 -5.85 2.77
C ILE A 79 -1.17 -6.48 4.07
N SER A 80 -1.72 -7.64 4.43
CA SER A 80 -1.34 -8.28 5.69
C SER A 80 -1.59 -9.78 5.62
N GLY A 81 -1.09 -10.49 6.61
CA GLY A 81 -1.40 -11.89 6.82
C GLY A 81 -2.84 -12.07 7.30
N VAL A 82 -3.17 -13.27 7.70
CA VAL A 82 -4.54 -13.62 8.07
C VAL A 82 -4.88 -13.07 9.46
N ASP A 83 -5.45 -11.87 9.50
CA ASP A 83 -5.95 -11.26 10.73
C ASP A 83 -7.17 -10.40 10.41
N ALA A 84 -8.34 -10.97 10.62
CA ALA A 84 -9.60 -10.30 10.32
C ALA A 84 -9.79 -9.02 11.13
N ALA A 85 -9.28 -8.98 12.37
CA ALA A 85 -9.41 -7.80 13.21
C ALA A 85 -8.61 -6.62 12.63
N VAL A 86 -7.42 -6.88 12.09
CA VAL A 86 -6.62 -5.83 11.45
C VAL A 86 -7.30 -5.35 10.18
N SER A 87 -7.87 -6.28 9.40
CA SER A 87 -8.58 -5.94 8.17
C SER A 87 -9.75 -5.01 8.46
N ASP A 88 -10.58 -5.35 9.44
CA ASP A 88 -11.75 -4.56 9.80
C ASP A 88 -11.33 -3.18 10.33
N LEU A 89 -10.31 -3.14 11.18
CA LEU A 89 -9.80 -1.86 11.72
C LEU A 89 -9.26 -0.97 10.61
N ALA A 90 -8.48 -1.53 9.69
CA ALA A 90 -7.90 -0.78 8.59
C ALA A 90 -8.99 -0.11 7.75
N LEU A 91 -10.05 -0.83 7.43
CA LEU A 91 -11.16 -0.27 6.66
C LEU A 91 -11.90 0.82 7.43
N GLU A 92 -12.07 0.65 8.73
CA GLU A 92 -12.72 1.65 9.58
C GLU A 92 -11.96 2.98 9.61
N ILE A 93 -10.64 2.92 9.67
CA ILE A 93 -9.83 4.15 9.77
C ILE A 93 -9.45 4.75 8.42
N GLY A 94 -9.87 4.15 7.31
CA GLY A 94 -9.76 4.80 6.03
C GLY A 94 -9.05 4.07 4.90
N ALA A 95 -8.62 2.82 5.11
CA ALA A 95 -8.12 2.01 4.00
C ALA A 95 -9.26 1.76 3.03
N ASP A 96 -8.96 1.82 1.74
CA ASP A 96 -9.99 1.63 0.72
C ASP A 96 -10.29 0.16 0.50
N THR A 97 -9.30 -0.70 0.71
CA THR A 97 -9.51 -2.14 0.64
C THR A 97 -8.36 -2.86 1.36
N PHE A 98 -8.50 -4.15 1.44
CA PHE A 98 -7.58 -5.03 2.14
C PHE A 98 -7.23 -6.22 1.25
N LEU A 99 -5.97 -6.61 1.22
CA LEU A 99 -5.51 -7.76 0.47
C LEU A 99 -4.76 -8.70 1.41
N CYS A 100 -5.26 -9.93 1.54
CA CYS A 100 -4.72 -10.92 2.48
C CYS A 100 -3.58 -11.71 1.84
N LYS A 101 -2.48 -11.87 2.55
CA LYS A 101 -1.37 -12.74 2.13
C LYS A 101 -1.70 -14.20 2.48
N PRO A 102 -1.42 -15.17 1.63
CA PRO A 102 -0.92 -15.01 0.27
C PRO A 102 -2.03 -14.63 -0.70
N PHE A 103 -1.69 -13.80 -1.68
CA PHE A 103 -2.63 -13.39 -2.72
C PHE A 103 -2.14 -13.85 -4.09
N THR A 104 -3.08 -13.99 -5.03
CA THR A 104 -2.73 -14.36 -6.41
C THR A 104 -2.45 -13.10 -7.22
N LYS A 105 -1.76 -13.30 -8.36
CA LYS A 105 -1.55 -12.23 -9.33
C LYS A 105 -2.88 -11.58 -9.73
N THR A 106 -3.88 -12.42 -10.01
CA THR A 106 -5.21 -11.94 -10.42
C THR A 106 -5.86 -11.08 -9.34
N GLN A 107 -5.78 -11.51 -8.08
CA GLN A 107 -6.33 -10.73 -6.96
C GLN A 107 -5.64 -9.38 -6.84
N LEU A 108 -4.31 -9.37 -6.89
CA LEU A 108 -3.55 -8.12 -6.79
C LEU A 108 -3.90 -7.17 -7.92
N GLN A 109 -3.84 -7.64 -9.15
CA GLN A 109 -4.09 -6.80 -10.33
C GLN A 109 -5.51 -6.27 -10.36
N ALA A 110 -6.50 -7.10 -10.03
CA ALA A 110 -7.89 -6.67 -9.99
C ALA A 110 -8.12 -5.60 -8.92
N THR A 111 -7.53 -5.79 -7.73
CA THR A 111 -7.67 -4.86 -6.62
C THR A 111 -7.03 -3.50 -6.96
N VAL A 112 -5.82 -3.53 -7.50
CA VAL A 112 -5.11 -2.32 -7.90
C VAL A 112 -5.87 -1.58 -9.01
N GLN A 113 -6.30 -2.31 -10.03
CA GLN A 113 -6.99 -1.71 -11.17
C GLN A 113 -8.30 -1.03 -10.74
N GLN A 114 -9.02 -1.65 -9.82
CA GLN A 114 -10.27 -1.10 -9.30
C GLN A 114 -10.05 0.27 -8.66
N LEU A 115 -8.95 0.45 -7.94
CA LEU A 115 -8.66 1.71 -7.25
C LEU A 115 -7.96 2.74 -8.13
N LEU A 116 -7.31 2.32 -9.21
CA LEU A 116 -6.67 3.25 -10.15
C LEU A 116 -7.65 3.87 -11.13
N ASN A 117 -8.79 3.24 -11.30
CA ASN A 117 -9.83 3.77 -12.21
C ASN A 117 -10.73 4.85 -11.50
#